data_692b7181c2f6b19a8e906573b8c2335d
#
_entry.id   692b7181c2f6b19a8e906573b8c2335d
#
_cell.length_a   1.000
_cell.length_b   1.000
_cell.length_c   1.000
_cell.angle_alpha   90.00
_cell.angle_beta   90.00
_cell.angle_gamma   90.00
#
_symmetry.space_group_name_H-M   'P 1'
#
loop_
_entity.id
_entity.type
_entity.pdbx_description
1 polymer ?
#
loop_
_entity_poly.entity_id
_entity_poly.type
_entity_poly.pdbx_seq_one_letter_code
_entity_poly.pdbx_strand_id
1 'polypeptide(L)'
;MVEKKYEYNLNPFYQYKGRVSRVVDGDTVDAYLDMGFNMFTKQRLRIDSFDAPESWRPKSEAEKIHGEAAKARAKELLEGMEVIFTTSKAVGIYGRFGTSITLPDGRKFGEVMVNEGFEKKKSYS
;
A
#
# COMPACT_ATOMS: atom_id res chain seq x y z
N MET A 1 -15.18 -5.56 -31.35
CA MET A 1 -15.13 -5.39 -30.83
C MET A 1 -14.74 -5.17 -30.20
N VAL A 2 -14.43 -5.03 -30.17
CA VAL A 2 -13.97 -4.70 -29.55
C VAL A 2 -13.78 -4.78 -28.64
N GLU A 3 -13.89 -5.26 -28.20
CA GLU A 3 -13.82 -5.46 -27.21
C GLU A 3 -12.83 -5.66 -26.62
N LYS A 4 -12.10 -6.06 -27.02
CA LYS A 4 -11.09 -6.22 -26.57
C LYS A 4 -10.51 -5.37 -26.02
N LYS A 5 -10.83 -4.61 -26.33
CA LYS A 5 -10.48 -3.59 -25.88
C LYS A 5 -10.50 -3.59 -24.60
N TYR A 6 -10.89 -4.29 -24.27
CA TYR A 6 -11.02 -4.36 -23.10
C TYR A 6 -9.86 -4.67 -22.45
N GLU A 7 -9.08 -4.26 -22.78
CA GLU A 7 -7.98 -4.14 -22.24
C GLU A 7 -8.12 -3.71 -20.94
N TYR A 8 -8.83 -4.29 -20.20
CA TYR A 8 -9.00 -4.04 -18.86
C TYR A 8 -7.80 -4.25 -18.07
N ASN A 9 -6.89 -4.97 -18.57
CA ASN A 9 -5.62 -5.08 -17.93
C ASN A 9 -4.93 -3.74 -17.91
N LEU A 10 -5.46 -2.78 -18.57
CA LEU A 10 -4.94 -1.48 -18.47
C LEU A 10 -5.44 -0.89 -17.21
N ASN A 11 -4.69 -0.82 -16.30
CA ASN A 11 -4.94 -0.43 -14.97
C ASN A 11 -5.70 0.78 -14.62
N PRO A 12 -5.86 1.80 -15.46
CA PRO A 12 -6.60 2.99 -15.05
C PRO A 12 -8.00 2.74 -14.55
N PHE A 13 -8.57 1.59 -14.87
CA PHE A 13 -9.92 1.30 -14.43
C PHE A 13 -10.00 1.06 -12.93
N TYR A 14 -8.88 0.89 -12.26
CA TYR A 14 -8.89 0.63 -10.83
C TYR A 14 -7.99 1.59 -10.09
N GLN A 15 -7.91 2.82 -10.56
CA GLN A 15 -7.16 3.86 -9.89
C GLN A 15 -8.11 4.79 -9.17
N TYR A 16 -7.79 5.11 -7.93
CA TYR A 16 -8.64 5.94 -7.10
C TYR A 16 -7.80 6.95 -6.35
N LYS A 17 -8.29 8.18 -6.28
CA LYS A 17 -7.72 9.15 -5.37
C LYS A 17 -8.25 8.81 -3.98
N GLY A 18 -7.45 8.96 -2.97
CA GLY A 18 -7.88 8.68 -1.62
C GLY A 18 -6.95 9.27 -0.58
N ARG A 19 -7.33 9.09 0.67
CA ARG A 19 -6.54 9.60 1.79
C ARG A 19 -6.22 8.47 2.73
N VAL A 20 -4.95 8.36 3.10
CA VAL A 20 -4.53 7.39 4.09
C VAL A 20 -4.91 7.93 5.46
N SER A 21 -5.79 7.22 6.17
CA SER A 21 -6.23 7.63 7.50
C SER A 21 -5.29 7.10 8.58
N ARG A 22 -4.67 5.94 8.35
CA ARG A 22 -3.81 5.33 9.34
C ARG A 22 -2.84 4.35 8.67
N VAL A 23 -1.59 4.41 9.09
CA VAL A 23 -0.61 3.40 8.72
C VAL A 23 -0.65 2.32 9.79
N VAL A 24 -0.97 1.09 9.38
CA VAL A 24 -1.08 -0.05 10.29
C VAL A 24 0.27 -0.72 10.46
N ASP A 25 0.99 -0.89 9.37
CA ASP A 25 2.34 -1.43 9.34
C ASP A 25 3.04 -0.82 8.12
N GLY A 26 4.30 -1.10 7.93
CA GLY A 26 5.05 -0.54 6.81
C GLY A 26 4.46 -0.84 5.44
N ASP A 27 3.67 -1.91 5.34
CA ASP A 27 3.06 -2.32 4.07
C ASP A 27 1.54 -2.45 4.14
N THR A 28 0.90 -1.88 5.17
CA THR A 28 -0.56 -1.99 5.33
C THR A 28 -1.12 -0.66 5.82
N VAL A 29 -2.16 -0.19 5.14
CA VAL A 29 -2.77 1.09 5.48
C VAL A 29 -4.29 0.97 5.53
N ASP A 30 -4.92 1.85 6.32
CA ASP A 30 -6.35 2.08 6.26
C ASP A 30 -6.54 3.38 5.47
N ALA A 31 -7.47 3.37 4.54
CA ALA A 31 -7.67 4.52 3.66
C ALA A 31 -9.13 4.68 3.27
N TYR A 32 -9.47 5.90 2.92
CA TYR A 32 -10.75 6.22 2.31
C TYR A 32 -10.49 6.48 0.83
N LEU A 33 -11.15 5.73 -0.03
CA LEU A 33 -11.00 5.88 -1.47
C LEU A 33 -12.20 6.61 -2.04
N ASP A 34 -11.94 7.59 -2.89
CA ASP A 34 -12.98 8.38 -3.52
C ASP A 34 -13.51 7.60 -4.74
N MET A 35 -14.76 7.19 -4.66
CA MET A 35 -15.40 6.41 -5.72
C MET A 35 -16.15 7.29 -6.72
N GLY A 36 -16.08 8.61 -6.55
CA GLY A 36 -16.88 9.51 -7.35
C GLY A 36 -18.31 9.62 -6.80
N PHE A 37 -19.05 10.57 -7.31
CA PHE A 37 -20.43 10.79 -6.91
C PHE A 37 -20.60 11.01 -5.40
N ASN A 38 -19.57 11.60 -4.76
CA ASN A 38 -19.58 11.81 -3.31
C ASN A 38 -19.66 10.49 -2.52
N MET A 39 -19.18 9.40 -3.10
CA MET A 39 -19.15 8.10 -2.45
C MET A 39 -17.72 7.73 -2.10
N PHE A 40 -17.52 7.23 -0.88
CA PHE A 40 -16.22 6.82 -0.41
C PHE A 40 -16.32 5.42 0.17
N THR A 41 -15.26 4.63 0.03
CA THR A 41 -15.18 3.35 0.72
C THR A 41 -13.96 3.36 1.61
N LYS A 42 -14.10 2.80 2.81
CA LYS A 42 -12.98 2.63 3.72
C LYS A 42 -12.46 1.23 3.57
N GLN A 43 -11.17 1.10 3.33
CA GLN A 43 -10.55 -0.20 3.10
C GLN A 43 -9.24 -0.32 3.85
N ARG A 44 -8.92 -1.53 4.29
CA ARG A 44 -7.56 -1.86 4.73
C ARG A 44 -6.86 -2.49 3.54
N LEU A 45 -5.77 -1.87 3.11
CA LEU A 45 -5.08 -2.23 1.88
C LEU A 45 -3.67 -2.70 2.17
N ARG A 46 -3.24 -3.72 1.46
CA ARG A 46 -1.88 -4.25 1.54
C ARG A 46 -1.09 -3.71 0.37
N ILE A 47 0.07 -3.13 0.65
CA ILE A 47 0.95 -2.67 -0.43
C ILE A 47 1.53 -3.91 -1.09
N ASP A 48 1.37 -4.03 -2.40
CA ASP A 48 1.68 -5.27 -3.10
C ASP A 48 3.08 -5.31 -3.69
N SER A 49 3.87 -4.27 -3.52
CA SER A 49 5.18 -4.17 -4.15
C SER A 49 6.34 -4.53 -3.22
N PHE A 50 6.11 -4.72 -1.94
CA PHE A 50 7.16 -5.12 -1.00
C PHE A 50 6.56 -5.68 0.28
N ASP A 51 7.38 -6.39 1.04
CA ASP A 51 6.99 -6.88 2.36
C ASP A 51 7.78 -6.09 3.40
N ALA A 52 7.07 -5.45 4.32
CA ALA A 52 7.72 -4.74 5.41
C ALA A 52 8.10 -5.70 6.53
N PRO A 53 9.15 -5.39 7.31
CA PRO A 53 9.41 -6.15 8.53
C PRO A 53 8.22 -5.99 9.49
N GLU A 54 7.97 -7.03 10.29
CA GLU A 54 6.83 -7.01 11.20
C GLU A 54 7.10 -6.08 12.37
N SER A 55 6.17 -5.19 12.66
CA SER A 55 6.24 -4.36 13.85
C SER A 55 5.37 -4.89 14.96
N TRP A 56 4.36 -5.70 14.60
CA TRP A 56 3.38 -6.18 15.57
C TRP A 56 3.70 -7.57 16.10
N ARG A 57 4.14 -8.48 15.24
CA ARG A 57 4.53 -9.82 15.65
C ARG A 57 5.90 -10.17 15.09
N PRO A 58 6.93 -9.42 15.51
CA PRO A 58 8.26 -9.67 14.99
C PRO A 58 8.82 -10.99 15.52
N LYS A 59 9.65 -11.62 14.71
CA LYS A 59 10.25 -12.90 15.10
C LYS A 59 11.57 -12.70 15.83
N SER A 60 12.07 -11.48 15.90
CA SER A 60 13.32 -11.17 16.59
C SER A 60 13.33 -9.70 16.96
N GLU A 61 14.26 -9.32 17.84
CA GLU A 61 14.42 -7.92 18.22
C GLU A 61 14.89 -7.09 17.00
N ALA A 62 15.72 -7.68 16.15
CA ALA A 62 16.18 -6.98 14.95
C ALA A 62 15.01 -6.70 14.01
N GLU A 63 14.09 -7.64 13.84
CA GLU A 63 12.93 -7.42 13.01
C GLU A 63 12.01 -6.38 13.63
N LYS A 64 11.88 -6.39 14.96
CA LYS A 64 11.04 -5.41 15.65
C LYS A 64 11.53 -3.99 15.39
N ILE A 65 12.83 -3.76 15.54
CA ILE A 65 13.41 -2.44 15.34
C ILE A 65 13.23 -2.01 13.89
N HIS A 66 13.50 -2.91 12.95
CA HIS A 66 13.38 -2.62 11.53
C HIS A 66 11.92 -2.36 11.15
N GLY A 67 11.00 -3.14 11.72
CA GLY A 67 9.58 -2.97 11.46
C GLY A 67 9.04 -1.66 12.00
N GLU A 68 9.48 -1.26 13.19
CA GLU A 68 9.05 0.00 13.76
C GLU A 68 9.59 1.19 12.96
N ALA A 69 10.83 1.08 12.47
CA ALA A 69 11.41 2.12 11.63
C ALA A 69 10.67 2.22 10.29
N ALA A 70 10.32 1.08 9.69
CA ALA A 70 9.57 1.06 8.45
C ALA A 70 8.19 1.68 8.64
N LYS A 71 7.52 1.35 9.74
CA LYS A 71 6.21 1.91 10.04
C LYS A 71 6.30 3.42 10.23
N ALA A 72 7.31 3.89 10.96
CA ALA A 72 7.49 5.32 11.18
C ALA A 72 7.72 6.06 9.87
N ARG A 73 8.52 5.49 8.98
CA ARG A 73 8.77 6.12 7.68
C ARG A 73 7.50 6.14 6.83
N ALA A 74 6.74 5.04 6.84
CA ALA A 74 5.49 4.98 6.11
C ALA A 74 4.52 6.05 6.62
N LYS A 75 4.48 6.28 7.92
CA LYS A 75 3.64 7.35 8.47
C LYS A 75 4.05 8.71 7.96
N GLU A 76 5.34 8.99 7.89
CA GLU A 76 5.83 10.26 7.38
C GLU A 76 5.40 10.50 5.92
N LEU A 77 5.41 9.44 5.13
CA LEU A 77 5.11 9.56 3.70
C LEU A 77 3.62 9.55 3.41
N LEU A 78 2.85 8.85 4.20
CA LEU A 78 1.47 8.54 3.83
C LEU A 78 0.39 9.08 4.75
N GLU A 79 0.62 9.12 6.06
CA GLU A 79 -0.50 9.34 6.98
C GLU A 79 -1.09 10.73 6.80
N GLY A 80 -2.39 10.77 6.58
CA GLY A 80 -3.08 12.03 6.31
C GLY A 80 -2.91 12.57 4.90
N MET A 81 -2.17 11.88 4.05
CA MET A 81 -1.87 12.36 2.71
C MET A 81 -2.89 11.87 1.70
N GLU A 82 -3.18 12.73 0.72
CA GLU A 82 -4.00 12.34 -0.40
C GLU A 82 -3.08 11.78 -1.49
N VAL A 83 -3.35 10.57 -1.91
CA VAL A 83 -2.49 9.83 -2.84
C VAL A 83 -3.34 9.09 -3.86
N ILE A 84 -2.70 8.48 -4.85
CA ILE A 84 -3.39 7.66 -5.84
C ILE A 84 -3.17 6.19 -5.52
N PHE A 85 -4.26 5.45 -5.41
CA PHE A 85 -4.23 4.01 -5.18
C PHE A 85 -4.52 3.30 -6.49
N THR A 86 -3.68 2.35 -6.86
CA THR A 86 -3.93 1.47 -7.99
C THR A 86 -4.15 0.08 -7.41
N THR A 87 -5.40 -0.37 -7.41
CA THR A 87 -5.78 -1.57 -6.69
C THR A 87 -5.96 -2.76 -7.62
N SER A 88 -5.91 -3.95 -7.06
CA SER A 88 -6.19 -5.16 -7.82
C SER A 88 -7.69 -5.39 -7.90
N LYS A 89 -8.08 -6.17 -8.90
CA LYS A 89 -9.48 -6.47 -9.15
C LYS A 89 -10.08 -7.39 -8.09
N ALA A 90 -9.27 -8.25 -7.50
CA ALA A 90 -9.74 -9.27 -6.58
C ALA A 90 -9.07 -9.13 -5.22
N VAL A 91 -9.73 -9.67 -4.22
CA VAL A 91 -9.17 -9.72 -2.88
C VAL A 91 -7.94 -10.62 -2.89
N GLY A 92 -6.88 -10.16 -2.31
CA GLY A 92 -5.63 -10.92 -2.23
C GLY A 92 -5.57 -11.78 -0.98
N ILE A 93 -4.34 -12.11 -0.58
CA ILE A 93 -4.09 -12.91 0.61
C ILE A 93 -4.62 -12.17 1.83
N TYR A 94 -5.07 -12.89 2.80
CA TYR A 94 -5.59 -12.35 4.06
C TYR A 94 -6.88 -11.55 3.91
N GLY A 95 -7.58 -11.70 2.80
CA GLY A 95 -8.87 -11.03 2.62
C GLY A 95 -8.79 -9.54 2.40
N ARG A 96 -7.62 -9.01 2.02
CA ARG A 96 -7.43 -7.60 1.76
C ARG A 96 -7.10 -7.36 0.30
N PHE A 97 -7.51 -6.22 -0.21
CA PHE A 97 -7.12 -5.83 -1.56
C PHE A 97 -5.67 -5.36 -1.55
N GLY A 98 -4.95 -5.73 -2.61
CA GLY A 98 -3.62 -5.20 -2.84
C GLY A 98 -3.69 -3.85 -3.52
N THR A 99 -2.68 -3.01 -3.28
CA THR A 99 -2.61 -1.71 -3.92
C THR A 99 -1.16 -1.32 -4.11
N SER A 100 -0.90 -0.53 -5.14
CA SER A 100 0.30 0.29 -5.17
C SER A 100 -0.15 1.72 -4.89
N ILE A 101 0.73 2.53 -4.33
CA ILE A 101 0.41 3.91 -3.98
C ILE A 101 1.38 4.82 -4.70
N THR A 102 0.83 5.82 -5.40
CA THR A 102 1.63 6.87 -6.04
C THR A 102 1.55 8.12 -5.18
N LEU A 103 2.69 8.58 -4.72
CA LEU A 103 2.81 9.76 -3.87
C LEU A 103 2.53 11.02 -4.67
N PRO A 104 2.25 12.16 -3.99
CA PRO A 104 1.96 13.41 -4.70
C PRO A 104 3.05 13.85 -5.66
N ASP A 105 4.31 13.49 -5.40
CA ASP A 105 5.41 13.85 -6.28
C ASP A 105 5.63 12.85 -7.42
N GLY A 106 4.77 11.84 -7.52
CA GLY A 106 4.83 10.85 -8.60
C GLY A 106 5.64 9.61 -8.28
N ARG A 107 6.35 9.57 -7.14
CA ARG A 107 7.12 8.38 -6.79
C ARG A 107 6.18 7.27 -6.32
N LYS A 108 6.58 6.02 -6.53
CA LYS A 108 5.83 4.88 -6.00
C LYS A 108 6.28 4.62 -4.58
N PHE A 109 5.33 4.57 -3.66
CA PHE A 109 5.64 4.39 -2.24
C PHE A 109 6.46 3.13 -1.98
N GLY A 110 6.07 2.00 -2.59
CA GLY A 110 6.78 0.75 -2.36
C GLY A 110 8.24 0.83 -2.82
N GLU A 111 8.50 1.50 -3.95
CA GLU A 111 9.86 1.67 -4.44
C GLU A 111 10.69 2.54 -3.49
N VAL A 112 10.08 3.58 -2.94
CA VAL A 112 10.79 4.43 -1.98
C VAL A 112 11.19 3.61 -0.76
N MET A 113 10.27 2.79 -0.25
CA MET A 113 10.54 1.97 0.94
C MET A 113 11.64 0.95 0.69
N VAL A 114 11.62 0.28 -0.47
CA VAL A 114 12.65 -0.68 -0.82
C VAL A 114 14.01 0.02 -0.96
N ASN A 115 14.03 1.16 -1.63
CA ASN A 115 15.28 1.89 -1.86
C ASN A 115 15.87 2.43 -0.55
N GLU A 116 15.03 2.68 0.44
CA GLU A 116 15.51 3.14 1.74
C GLU A 116 15.84 2.00 2.69
N GLY A 117 15.73 0.75 2.22
CA GLY A 117 16.16 -0.40 3.02
C GLY A 117 15.11 -0.99 3.93
N PHE A 118 13.84 -0.71 3.68
CA PHE A 118 12.76 -1.17 4.55
C PHE A 118 12.09 -2.47 4.12
N GLU A 119 12.65 -3.16 3.15
CA GLU A 119 12.09 -4.46 2.80
C GLU A 119 12.50 -5.50 3.82
N LYS A 120 11.59 -6.45 4.12
CA LYS A 120 11.83 -7.50 5.10
C LYS A 120 13.00 -8.37 4.65
N LYS A 121 13.92 -8.63 5.56
CA LYS A 121 15.07 -9.47 5.26
C LYS A 121 14.68 -10.94 5.32
N LYS A 122 15.30 -11.76 4.46
CA LYS A 122 15.04 -13.19 4.47
C LYS A 122 15.39 -13.82 5.81
N SER A 123 16.36 -13.26 6.51
CA SER A 123 16.78 -13.79 7.81
C SER A 123 15.71 -13.65 8.88
N TYR A 124 14.67 -12.84 8.64
CA TYR A 124 13.58 -12.68 9.57
C TYR A 124 12.53 -13.79 9.46
N SER A 125 12.51 -14.51 8.35
CA SER A 125 11.44 -15.51 8.13
C SER A 125 11.83 -16.94 8.52
#